data_cbaf32accbf0492c4e4ede5f5c5e0441
#
_entry.id   cbaf32accbf0492c4e4ede5f5c5e0441
#
_cell.length_a   1.000
_cell.length_b   1.000
_cell.length_c   1.000
_cell.angle_alpha   90.00
_cell.angle_beta   90.00
_cell.angle_gamma   90.00
#
_symmetry.space_group_name_H-M   'P 1'
#
loop_
_entity.id
_entity.type
_entity.pdbx_description
1 polymer ?
#
loop_
_entity_poly.entity_id
_entity_poly.type
_entity_poly.pdbx_seq_one_letter_code
_entity_poly.pdbx_strand_id
1 'polypeptide(L)'
;RRVLFRSLTIVPNITERRTRMIELGDVFIAFPGGTGTLEEISEVVSKVCLDQLTQPCIFYNLNGFYDDMKALLQRMIDDGFSTRERQHGIYFASDLAEIEHIIAMHKA
;
A
#
# COMPACT_ATOMS: atom_id res chain seq x y z
N ARG A 1 -13.79 7.15 7.29
CA ARG A 1 -12.71 6.43 6.60
C ARG A 1 -11.38 6.65 7.28
N ARG A 2 -10.61 5.60 7.40
CA ARG A 2 -9.32 5.71 8.07
C ARG A 2 -8.15 5.56 7.11
N VAL A 3 -7.13 6.39 7.35
CA VAL A 3 -5.84 6.30 6.69
C VAL A 3 -4.86 5.87 7.75
N LEU A 4 -4.49 4.61 7.76
CA LEU A 4 -3.83 4.00 8.89
C LEU A 4 -2.34 4.29 9.07
N PHE A 5 -1.64 4.70 8.01
CA PHE A 5 -0.23 5.03 8.16
C PHE A 5 0.02 6.08 9.22
N ARG A 6 -0.89 7.03 9.35
CA ARG A 6 -0.76 8.09 10.34
C ARG A 6 -0.89 7.58 11.76
N SER A 7 -1.58 6.46 11.94
CA SER A 7 -1.83 5.91 13.26
C SER A 7 -0.66 5.14 13.83
N LEU A 8 0.35 4.86 13.02
CA LEU A 8 1.48 4.05 13.45
C LEU A 8 2.25 4.62 14.62
N THR A 9 2.27 5.94 14.74
CA THR A 9 3.02 6.60 15.80
C THR A 9 2.41 6.42 17.18
N ILE A 10 1.18 5.97 17.27
CA ILE A 10 0.49 5.81 18.55
C ILE A 10 0.54 4.39 19.10
N VAL A 11 1.12 3.46 18.35
CA VAL A 11 1.21 2.07 18.79
C VAL A 11 2.65 1.79 19.24
N PRO A 12 2.86 1.13 20.38
CA PRO A 12 4.17 1.05 21.02
C PRO A 12 5.23 0.25 20.26
N ASN A 13 4.85 -0.77 19.50
CA ASN A 13 5.86 -1.53 18.75
C ASN A 13 5.43 -1.73 17.30
N ILE A 14 6.42 -1.94 16.44
CA ILE A 14 6.22 -2.00 15.01
C ILE A 14 5.33 -3.17 14.58
N THR A 15 5.55 -4.34 15.14
CA THR A 15 4.77 -5.52 14.81
C THR A 15 3.30 -5.31 15.15
N GLU A 16 3.05 -4.77 16.32
CA GLU A 16 1.69 -4.49 16.79
C GLU A 16 1.03 -3.43 15.92
N ARG A 17 1.77 -2.40 15.53
CA ARG A 17 1.25 -1.35 14.64
C ARG A 17 0.81 -1.93 13.30
N ARG A 18 1.64 -2.77 12.69
CA ARG A 18 1.30 -3.39 11.42
C ARG A 18 0.06 -4.25 11.53
N THR A 19 -0.05 -5.04 12.59
CA THR A 19 -1.22 -5.89 12.80
C THR A 19 -2.49 -5.06 12.90
N ARG A 20 -2.47 -3.99 13.69
CA ARG A 20 -3.64 -3.11 13.83
C ARG A 20 -3.99 -2.43 12.52
N MET A 21 -2.99 -1.99 11.78
CA MET A 21 -3.20 -1.36 10.49
C MET A 21 -3.92 -2.31 9.53
N ILE A 22 -3.49 -3.56 9.49
CA ILE A 22 -4.06 -4.57 8.61
C ILE A 22 -5.51 -4.90 9.00
N GLU A 23 -5.79 -4.99 10.29
CA GLU A 23 -7.11 -5.40 10.77
C GLU A 23 -8.16 -4.30 10.72
N LEU A 24 -7.76 -3.05 10.95
CA LEU A 24 -8.72 -1.96 11.15
C LEU A 24 -8.89 -1.04 9.95
N GLY A 25 -8.05 -1.19 8.93
CA GLY A 25 -8.00 -0.22 7.85
C GLY A 25 -9.02 -0.43 6.75
N ASP A 26 -9.54 0.67 6.26
CA ASP A 26 -10.34 0.70 5.04
C ASP A 26 -9.44 0.87 3.82
N VAL A 27 -8.27 1.44 4.01
CA VAL A 27 -7.32 1.72 2.95
C VAL A 27 -5.94 1.90 3.56
N PHE A 28 -4.92 1.49 2.82
CA PHE A 28 -3.53 1.66 3.23
C PHE A 28 -2.84 2.60 2.27
N ILE A 29 -2.28 3.69 2.79
CA ILE A 29 -1.62 4.69 1.96
C ILE A 29 -0.17 4.84 2.42
N ALA A 30 0.77 4.60 1.51
CA ALA A 30 2.19 4.82 1.78
C ALA A 30 2.57 6.22 1.32
N PHE A 31 2.84 7.10 2.27
CA PHE A 31 3.39 8.41 1.97
C PHE A 31 4.89 8.29 1.75
N PRO A 32 5.51 9.23 1.05
CA PRO A 32 6.97 9.24 0.96
C PRO A 32 7.60 9.16 2.34
N GLY A 33 8.57 8.27 2.50
CA GLY A 33 9.21 8.05 3.78
C GLY A 33 10.48 7.22 3.63
N GLY A 34 10.97 6.72 4.74
CA GLY A 34 12.22 5.97 4.77
C GLY A 34 12.00 4.47 4.88
N THR A 35 13.00 3.78 5.43
CA THR A 35 12.97 2.32 5.51
C THR A 35 11.91 1.80 6.45
N GLY A 36 11.48 2.58 7.44
CA GLY A 36 10.37 2.18 8.29
C GLY A 36 9.06 2.09 7.53
N THR A 37 8.79 3.08 6.69
CA THR A 37 7.63 3.06 5.81
C THR A 37 7.70 1.88 4.84
N LEU A 38 8.88 1.63 4.29
CA LEU A 38 9.09 0.51 3.39
C LEU A 38 8.78 -0.82 4.07
N GLU A 39 9.25 -1.00 5.29
CA GLU A 39 8.99 -2.22 6.04
C GLU A 39 7.50 -2.44 6.23
N GLU A 40 6.79 -1.40 6.62
CA GLU A 40 5.37 -1.48 6.91
C GLU A 40 4.55 -1.72 5.65
N ILE A 41 4.84 -0.98 4.58
CA ILE A 41 4.07 -1.15 3.35
C ILE A 41 4.37 -2.47 2.65
N SER A 42 5.58 -2.99 2.81
CA SER A 42 5.92 -4.26 2.16
C SER A 42 5.10 -5.41 2.74
N GLU A 43 4.76 -5.36 4.02
CA GLU A 43 3.88 -6.37 4.61
C GLU A 43 2.47 -6.27 4.02
N VAL A 44 1.97 -5.06 3.84
CA VAL A 44 0.64 -4.85 3.23
C VAL A 44 0.64 -5.36 1.79
N VAL A 45 1.68 -5.01 1.02
CA VAL A 45 1.83 -5.48 -0.36
C VAL A 45 1.83 -7.01 -0.41
N SER A 46 2.58 -7.64 0.47
CA SER A 46 2.65 -9.10 0.53
C SER A 46 1.28 -9.71 0.79
N LYS A 47 0.52 -9.16 1.72
CA LYS A 47 -0.80 -9.69 2.04
C LYS A 47 -1.81 -9.46 0.93
N VAL A 48 -1.72 -8.34 0.23
CA VAL A 48 -2.56 -8.09 -0.94
C VAL A 48 -2.27 -9.15 -2.02
N CYS A 49 -0.98 -9.39 -2.28
CA CYS A 49 -0.58 -10.35 -3.30
C CYS A 49 -0.93 -11.80 -2.95
N LEU A 50 -1.07 -12.10 -1.67
CA LEU A 50 -1.47 -13.42 -1.20
C LEU A 50 -2.98 -13.55 -1.00
N ASP A 51 -3.72 -12.54 -1.45
CA ASP A 51 -5.19 -12.51 -1.34
C ASP A 51 -5.68 -12.58 0.11
N GLN A 52 -4.90 -12.01 1.02
CA GLN A 52 -5.24 -11.96 2.44
C GLN A 52 -5.85 -10.63 2.85
N LEU A 53 -5.81 -9.63 1.97
CA LEU A 53 -6.40 -8.32 2.19
C LEU A 53 -7.18 -7.91 0.95
N THR A 54 -8.34 -7.31 1.18
CA THR A 54 -9.19 -6.79 0.10
C THR A 54 -9.13 -5.27 0.01
N GLN A 55 -8.59 -4.60 1.03
CA GLN A 55 -8.45 -3.16 1.03
C GLN A 55 -7.39 -2.71 0.01
N PRO A 56 -7.58 -1.57 -0.63
CA PRO A 56 -6.58 -1.07 -1.57
C PRO A 56 -5.31 -0.63 -0.86
N CYS A 57 -4.18 -0.89 -1.50
CA CYS A 57 -2.87 -0.43 -1.06
C CYS A 57 -2.42 0.64 -2.04
N ILE A 58 -2.31 1.87 -1.59
CA ILE A 58 -2.03 3.02 -2.45
C ILE A 58 -0.67 3.61 -2.09
N PHE A 59 0.22 3.67 -3.07
CA PHE A 59 1.46 4.42 -2.92
C PHE A 59 1.19 5.85 -3.35
N TYR A 60 1.34 6.80 -2.43
CA TYR A 60 1.24 8.21 -2.78
C TYR A 60 2.53 8.61 -3.46
N ASN A 61 2.50 8.61 -4.77
CA ASN A 61 3.69 8.82 -5.60
C ASN A 61 3.95 10.31 -5.85
N LEU A 62 4.11 11.06 -4.76
CA LEU A 62 4.37 12.48 -4.82
C LEU A 62 5.73 12.73 -5.47
N ASN A 63 5.74 13.53 -6.52
CA ASN A 63 6.97 13.87 -7.26
C ASN A 63 7.76 12.64 -7.73
N GLY A 64 7.07 11.53 -8.01
CA GLY A 64 7.72 10.33 -8.51
C GLY A 64 8.51 9.56 -7.46
N PHE A 65 8.27 9.82 -6.19
CA PHE A 65 9.03 9.18 -5.11
C PHE A 65 9.01 7.65 -5.21
N TYR A 66 7.89 7.07 -5.63
CA TYR A 66 7.72 5.63 -5.72
C TYR A 66 7.83 5.08 -7.14
N ASP A 67 8.39 5.86 -8.08
CA ASP A 67 8.56 5.38 -9.46
C ASP A 67 9.39 4.10 -9.49
N ASP A 68 10.46 4.02 -8.72
CA ASP A 68 11.31 2.84 -8.68
C ASP A 68 10.62 1.65 -8.05
N MET A 69 9.78 1.87 -7.06
CA MET A 69 8.97 0.81 -6.46
C MET A 69 7.99 0.24 -7.50
N LYS A 70 7.35 1.12 -8.25
CA LYS A 70 6.43 0.72 -9.32
C LYS A 70 7.17 -0.11 -10.36
N ALA A 71 8.38 0.32 -10.72
CA ALA A 71 9.21 -0.40 -11.68
C ALA A 71 9.60 -1.78 -11.15
N LEU A 72 9.94 -1.88 -9.88
CA LEU A 72 10.29 -3.15 -9.25
C LEU A 72 9.10 -4.12 -9.27
N LEU A 73 7.93 -3.66 -8.89
CA LEU A 73 6.73 -4.50 -8.91
C LEU A 73 6.41 -4.98 -10.32
N GLN A 74 6.58 -4.12 -11.32
CA GLN A 74 6.39 -4.53 -12.70
C GLN A 74 7.44 -5.55 -13.13
N ARG A 75 8.69 -5.38 -12.70
CA ARG A 75 9.76 -6.32 -12.99
C ARG A 75 9.48 -7.69 -12.42
N MET A 76 8.87 -7.75 -11.24
CA MET A 76 8.46 -9.03 -10.67
C MET A 76 7.46 -9.76 -11.57
N ILE A 77 6.55 -9.02 -12.18
CA ILE A 77 5.59 -9.60 -13.13
C ILE A 77 6.32 -10.08 -14.38
N ASP A 78 7.17 -9.23 -14.94
CA ASP A 78 7.88 -9.54 -16.17
C ASP A 78 8.78 -10.77 -16.05
N ASP A 79 9.38 -10.95 -14.88
CA ASP A 79 10.29 -12.07 -14.64
C ASP A 79 9.60 -13.31 -14.07
N GLY A 80 8.28 -13.28 -13.92
CA GLY A 80 7.52 -14.44 -13.48
C GLY A 80 7.42 -14.64 -11.97
N PHE A 81 7.86 -13.67 -11.17
CA PHE A 81 7.78 -13.76 -9.72
C PHE A 81 6.45 -13.29 -9.14
N SER A 82 5.63 -12.64 -9.95
CA SER A 82 4.31 -12.18 -9.54
C SER A 82 3.40 -12.16 -10.77
N THR A 83 2.16 -11.72 -10.59
CA THR A 83 1.23 -11.60 -11.70
C THR A 83 0.44 -10.31 -11.57
N ARG A 84 -0.15 -9.87 -12.67
CA ARG A 84 -1.02 -8.71 -12.68
C ARG A 84 -2.20 -8.90 -11.73
N GLU A 85 -2.74 -10.10 -11.68
CA GLU A 85 -3.84 -10.44 -10.78
C GLU A 85 -3.45 -10.29 -9.32
N ARG A 86 -2.27 -10.79 -8.94
CA ARG A 86 -1.81 -10.71 -7.56
C ARG A 86 -1.60 -9.27 -7.12
N GLN A 87 -1.19 -8.41 -8.03
CA GLN A 87 -0.94 -7.00 -7.72
C GLN A 87 -2.15 -6.11 -7.97
N HIS A 88 -3.31 -6.69 -8.23
CA HIS A 88 -4.51 -5.95 -8.59
C HIS A 88 -4.92 -4.89 -7.56
N GLY A 89 -4.69 -5.13 -6.29
CA GLY A 89 -5.06 -4.19 -5.23
C GLY A 89 -4.01 -3.14 -4.91
N ILE A 90 -2.93 -3.07 -5.69
CA ILE A 90 -1.85 -2.12 -5.49
C ILE A 90 -1.96 -0.99 -6.50
N TYR A 91 -1.95 0.24 -6.02
CA TYR A 91 -2.14 1.44 -6.85
C TYR A 91 -1.04 2.45 -6.59
N PHE A 92 -0.81 3.31 -7.58
CA PHE A 92 0.10 4.45 -7.46
C PHE A 92 -0.69 5.68 -7.84
N ALA A 93 -0.75 6.66 -6.94
CA ALA A 93 -1.52 7.88 -7.14
C ALA A 93 -0.60 9.08 -7.00
N SER A 94 -0.69 10.01 -7.93
CA SER A 94 0.19 11.19 -7.97
C SER A 94 -0.32 12.35 -7.12
N ASP A 95 -1.59 12.37 -6.79
CA ASP A 95 -2.18 13.43 -5.99
C ASP A 95 -3.38 12.91 -5.17
N LEU A 96 -3.89 13.79 -4.31
CA LEU A 96 -4.98 13.40 -3.42
C LEU A 96 -6.27 13.09 -4.16
N ALA A 97 -6.52 13.74 -5.28
CA ALA A 97 -7.73 13.46 -6.06
C ALA A 97 -7.72 12.04 -6.61
N GLU A 98 -6.56 11.56 -7.08
CA GLU A 98 -6.44 10.19 -7.53
C GLU A 98 -6.66 9.20 -6.39
N ILE A 99 -6.12 9.50 -5.21
CA ILE A 99 -6.32 8.66 -4.03
C ILE A 99 -7.81 8.53 -3.73
N GLU A 100 -8.51 9.64 -3.71
CA GLU A 100 -9.96 9.64 -3.45
C GLU A 100 -10.71 8.86 -4.50
N HIS A 101 -10.32 8.99 -5.76
CA HIS A 101 -10.95 8.26 -6.85
C HIS A 101 -10.76 6.74 -6.67
N ILE A 102 -9.56 6.31 -6.34
CA ILE A 102 -9.27 4.89 -6.12
C ILE A 102 -10.11 4.34 -4.97
N ILE A 103 -10.19 5.09 -3.88
CA ILE A 103 -10.99 4.67 -2.73
C ILE A 103 -12.46 4.56 -3.11
N ALA A 104 -12.99 5.52 -3.86
CA ALA A 104 -14.38 5.51 -4.30
C ALA A 104 -14.68 4.31 -5.19
N MET A 105 -13.79 4.01 -6.14
CA MET A 105 -13.93 2.84 -7.01
C MET A 105 -13.99 1.55 -6.21
N HIS A 106 -13.14 1.45 -5.21
CA HIS A 106 -13.04 0.24 -4.41
C HIS A 106 -14.27 0.00 -3.54
N LYS A 107 -14.96 1.06 -3.19
CA LYS A 107 -16.18 0.96 -2.38
C LYS A 107 -17.42 0.62 -3.21
N ALA A 108 -17.36 0.90 -4.48
CA ALA A 108 -18.44 0.55 -5.38
C ALA A 108 -18.46 -0.97 -5.65
#